data_15b1bef861efcd483c2af5461d264443
#
_entry.id   15b1bef861efcd483c2af5461d264443
#
_cell.length_a   1.000
_cell.length_b   1.000
_cell.length_c   1.000
_cell.angle_alpha   90.00
_cell.angle_beta   90.00
_cell.angle_gamma   90.00
#
_symmetry.space_group_name_H-M   'P 1'
#
loop_
_entity.id
_entity.type
_entity.pdbx_description
1 polymer ?
#
loop_
_entity_poly.entity_id
_entity_poly.type
_entity_poly.pdbx_seq_one_letter_code
_entity_poly.pdbx_strand_id
1 'polypeptide(L)'
;MNGKVTLVGAGPGDCGLLTLKGKHAIEQAQAVVYDRLVGEDILKLIPENAEKINAGKKSACHLIPQEEINKILVEKAKEGKRVVRLKGGDCFVFGRGGEELEALAANDIEFEVVPGITSALAVPAYAGIPVTHRDFVSSVHIFTAHARAGKEIKIDFESCVKMGGTLVFLMGTANLGYIADGLINAGMRRDMPCAVIENGSLPKQKKYLGCLCEIKEKAACAKSPAVIVVGEVCALSGKLDWFGKLPLKGVTAVVTRPKNRAGALSEKLKLMGAEVLECPCIKAVTLMDEERTKLLIQELKGHDWAVFTSPTGVELFFKAIEECGFDARILGDTKIAAVGSATAEELKKHGIRADLSPKKYDGENLGTELAEKTTDERVLLIRADKCGTGLTDKLINAGVEYTDFAIYHTEYECAGNITEMINSGKVDFVTFTSASTVRAFMASHSDADLSRFTGVCIGEQTAAEAKSMGIKYIVSDKATVDSMIESMVDFVCGRNKRSK
;
A
#
# COMPACT_ATOMS: atom_id res chain seq x y z
N MET A 1 -4.41 10.89 35.25
CA MET A 1 -5.45 9.93 34.78
C MET A 1 -4.75 8.85 33.99
N ASN A 2 -5.11 7.58 34.19
CA ASN A 2 -4.60 6.51 33.37
C ASN A 2 -5.07 6.73 31.91
N GLY A 3 -4.26 6.28 30.95
CA GLY A 3 -4.65 6.24 29.55
C GLY A 3 -5.65 5.11 29.28
N LYS A 4 -5.99 4.94 28.00
CA LYS A 4 -6.92 3.90 27.52
C LYS A 4 -6.21 2.93 26.58
N VAL A 5 -6.55 1.64 26.66
CA VAL A 5 -6.07 0.61 25.72
C VAL A 5 -7.20 0.20 24.78
N THR A 6 -6.98 0.27 23.47
CA THR A 6 -7.91 -0.24 22.46
C THR A 6 -7.29 -1.46 21.77
N LEU A 7 -7.94 -2.63 21.94
CA LEU A 7 -7.59 -3.82 21.18
C LEU A 7 -8.22 -3.71 19.78
N VAL A 8 -7.41 -3.78 18.73
CA VAL A 8 -7.86 -3.64 17.35
C VAL A 8 -7.50 -4.87 16.54
N GLY A 9 -8.50 -5.51 15.95
CA GLY A 9 -8.30 -6.57 14.95
C GLY A 9 -7.91 -5.95 13.61
N ALA A 10 -6.72 -6.30 13.14
CA ALA A 10 -6.14 -5.78 11.89
C ALA A 10 -6.67 -6.48 10.62
N GLY A 11 -7.49 -7.53 10.77
CA GLY A 11 -7.90 -8.35 9.63
C GLY A 11 -6.81 -9.33 9.17
N PRO A 12 -7.05 -10.05 8.05
CA PRO A 12 -6.22 -11.18 7.61
C PRO A 12 -4.98 -10.78 6.82
N GLY A 13 -4.82 -9.51 6.44
CA GLY A 13 -3.67 -9.02 5.68
C GLY A 13 -3.96 -7.87 4.73
N ASP A 14 -5.04 -7.94 3.95
CA ASP A 14 -5.51 -6.85 3.12
C ASP A 14 -5.93 -5.65 3.97
N CYS A 15 -5.31 -4.48 3.75
CA CYS A 15 -5.60 -3.24 4.46
C CYS A 15 -7.04 -2.77 4.26
N GLY A 16 -7.66 -3.09 3.12
CA GLY A 16 -9.07 -2.82 2.84
C GLY A 16 -10.06 -3.57 3.74
N LEU A 17 -9.58 -4.58 4.47
CA LEU A 17 -10.38 -5.33 5.45
C LEU A 17 -10.22 -4.80 6.89
N LEU A 18 -9.48 -3.72 7.10
CA LEU A 18 -9.45 -3.01 8.37
C LEU A 18 -10.77 -2.26 8.56
N THR A 19 -11.37 -2.38 9.74
CA THR A 19 -12.57 -1.61 10.04
C THR A 19 -12.29 -0.12 10.13
N LEU A 20 -13.26 0.72 9.76
CA LEU A 20 -13.14 2.19 9.89
C LEU A 20 -12.84 2.61 11.33
N LYS A 21 -13.45 1.96 12.30
CA LYS A 21 -13.21 2.20 13.74
C LYS A 21 -11.77 1.83 14.12
N GLY A 22 -11.25 0.71 13.58
CA GLY A 22 -9.86 0.29 13.78
C GLY A 22 -8.87 1.27 13.20
N LYS A 23 -9.11 1.74 11.98
CA LYS A 23 -8.30 2.78 11.34
C LYS A 23 -8.24 4.05 12.20
N HIS A 24 -9.39 4.55 12.62
CA HIS A 24 -9.48 5.74 13.47
C HIS A 24 -8.72 5.59 14.80
N ALA A 25 -8.84 4.42 15.45
CA ALA A 25 -8.10 4.15 16.68
C ALA A 25 -6.57 4.17 16.46
N ILE A 26 -6.09 3.59 15.35
CA ILE A 26 -4.66 3.57 14.99
C ILE A 26 -4.14 4.99 14.73
N GLU A 27 -4.87 5.81 13.95
CA GLU A 27 -4.49 7.18 13.61
C GLU A 27 -4.40 8.11 14.81
N GLN A 28 -5.11 7.79 15.91
CA GLN A 28 -5.08 8.56 17.14
C GLN A 28 -4.16 7.98 18.23
N ALA A 29 -3.50 6.87 17.95
CA ALA A 29 -2.66 6.20 18.93
C ALA A 29 -1.41 7.02 19.27
N GLN A 30 -0.99 6.99 20.54
CA GLN A 30 0.28 7.51 21.04
C GLN A 30 1.30 6.38 21.27
N ALA A 31 0.82 5.15 21.46
CA ALA A 31 1.63 3.95 21.46
C ALA A 31 0.88 2.81 20.78
N VAL A 32 1.56 2.03 19.94
CA VAL A 32 1.00 0.87 19.25
C VAL A 32 1.84 -0.36 19.54
N VAL A 33 1.24 -1.37 20.15
CA VAL A 33 1.84 -2.69 20.38
C VAL A 33 1.25 -3.65 19.34
N TYR A 34 2.08 -4.18 18.43
CA TYR A 34 1.59 -4.93 17.27
C TYR A 34 2.24 -6.29 17.08
N ASP A 35 1.48 -7.24 16.52
CA ASP A 35 1.91 -8.60 16.21
C ASP A 35 2.61 -8.68 14.84
N ARG A 36 3.40 -9.72 14.65
CA ARG A 36 4.11 -10.01 13.38
C ARG A 36 3.18 -10.21 12.17
N LEU A 37 1.94 -10.65 12.39
CA LEU A 37 0.96 -10.92 11.33
C LEU A 37 0.19 -9.69 10.86
N VAL A 38 0.43 -8.53 11.46
CA VAL A 38 -0.15 -7.27 11.00
C VAL A 38 0.50 -6.86 9.68
N GLY A 39 -0.30 -6.56 8.66
CA GLY A 39 0.19 -6.18 7.34
C GLY A 39 0.96 -4.85 7.37
N GLU A 40 2.00 -4.75 6.54
CA GLU A 40 2.85 -3.55 6.48
C GLU A 40 2.06 -2.28 6.13
N ASP A 41 1.05 -2.37 5.27
CA ASP A 41 0.21 -1.22 4.90
C ASP A 41 -0.61 -0.69 6.08
N ILE A 42 -1.02 -1.57 7.00
CA ILE A 42 -1.70 -1.17 8.24
C ILE A 42 -0.71 -0.48 9.19
N LEU A 43 0.54 -0.96 9.26
CA LEU A 43 1.57 -0.33 10.07
C LEU A 43 1.95 1.10 9.58
N LYS A 44 1.74 1.40 8.30
CA LYS A 44 1.92 2.76 7.73
C LYS A 44 0.87 3.76 8.22
N LEU A 45 -0.28 3.30 8.74
CA LEU A 45 -1.33 4.15 9.32
C LEU A 45 -0.96 4.67 10.72
N ILE A 46 0.07 4.11 11.35
CA ILE A 46 0.52 4.51 12.68
C ILE A 46 1.22 5.87 12.56
N PRO A 47 0.80 6.90 13.33
CA PRO A 47 1.43 8.20 13.31
C PRO A 47 2.95 8.13 13.53
N GLU A 48 3.69 9.02 12.88
CA GLU A 48 5.16 9.04 12.98
C GLU A 48 5.64 9.30 14.41
N ASN A 49 4.92 10.12 15.16
CA ASN A 49 5.19 10.48 16.56
C ASN A 49 4.68 9.41 17.55
N ALA A 50 3.99 8.37 17.12
CA ALA A 50 3.55 7.30 18.00
C ALA A 50 4.67 6.29 18.27
N GLU A 51 4.76 5.83 19.51
CA GLU A 51 5.69 4.79 19.92
C GLU A 51 5.28 3.43 19.29
N LYS A 52 6.17 2.80 18.51
CA LYS A 52 5.91 1.52 17.82
C LYS A 52 6.62 0.38 18.52
N ILE A 53 5.85 -0.55 19.11
CA ILE A 53 6.37 -1.69 19.88
C ILE A 53 5.99 -2.99 19.15
N ASN A 54 7.00 -3.68 18.61
CA ASN A 54 6.80 -4.96 17.92
C ASN A 54 6.79 -6.11 18.92
N ALA A 55 5.60 -6.65 19.25
CA ALA A 55 5.42 -7.78 20.13
C ALA A 55 5.78 -9.13 19.47
N GLY A 56 6.00 -9.17 18.17
CA GLY A 56 6.39 -10.37 17.42
C GLY A 56 7.88 -10.66 17.38
N LYS A 57 8.76 -9.77 17.91
CA LYS A 57 10.21 -9.94 17.91
C LYS A 57 10.81 -9.53 19.24
N LYS A 58 11.64 -10.41 19.84
CA LYS A 58 12.70 -10.00 20.76
C LYS A 58 14.04 -10.13 20.01
N SER A 59 14.99 -9.27 20.28
CA SER A 59 16.36 -9.41 19.74
C SER A 59 16.86 -10.84 19.97
N ALA A 60 17.30 -11.53 18.92
CA ALA A 60 17.77 -12.90 18.88
C ALA A 60 16.72 -14.01 19.07
N CYS A 61 15.73 -14.10 18.15
CA CYS A 61 14.91 -15.31 17.87
C CYS A 61 13.83 -15.74 18.89
N HIS A 62 13.51 -14.99 19.93
CA HIS A 62 12.43 -15.39 20.85
C HIS A 62 11.23 -14.43 20.76
N LEU A 63 10.02 -15.00 20.70
CA LEU A 63 8.75 -14.26 20.84
C LEU A 63 8.66 -13.65 22.24
N ILE A 64 8.10 -12.45 22.34
CA ILE A 64 7.79 -11.84 23.64
C ILE A 64 6.72 -12.71 24.33
N PRO A 65 6.92 -13.16 25.58
CA PRO A 65 5.90 -13.89 26.32
C PRO A 65 4.63 -13.05 26.52
N GLN A 66 3.46 -13.70 26.56
CA GLN A 66 2.18 -12.99 26.73
C GLN A 66 2.14 -12.12 27.98
N GLU A 67 2.70 -12.60 29.07
CA GLU A 67 2.78 -11.85 30.34
C GLU A 67 3.57 -10.54 30.19
N GLU A 68 4.61 -10.54 29.36
CA GLU A 68 5.41 -9.34 29.08
C GLU A 68 4.62 -8.37 28.19
N ILE A 69 3.86 -8.88 27.21
CA ILE A 69 2.93 -8.04 26.40
C ILE A 69 1.92 -7.37 27.31
N ASN A 70 1.31 -8.13 28.22
CA ASN A 70 0.31 -7.62 29.16
C ASN A 70 0.92 -6.50 30.05
N LYS A 71 2.16 -6.67 30.53
CA LYS A 71 2.87 -5.64 31.29
C LYS A 71 3.10 -4.38 30.49
N ILE A 72 3.58 -4.50 29.24
CA ILE A 72 3.80 -3.36 28.33
C ILE A 72 2.50 -2.57 28.14
N LEU A 73 1.37 -3.24 27.91
CA LEU A 73 0.08 -2.58 27.74
C LEU A 73 -0.32 -1.77 28.98
N VAL A 74 -0.18 -2.39 30.17
CA VAL A 74 -0.49 -1.73 31.46
C VAL A 74 0.44 -0.54 31.72
N GLU A 75 1.75 -0.69 31.47
CA GLU A 75 2.75 0.37 31.69
C GLU A 75 2.45 1.57 30.79
N LYS A 76 2.24 1.35 29.49
CA LYS A 76 1.95 2.43 28.54
C LYS A 76 0.63 3.14 28.84
N ALA A 77 -0.36 2.43 29.33
CA ALA A 77 -1.61 3.05 29.77
C ALA A 77 -1.41 3.86 31.08
N LYS A 78 -0.61 3.37 32.03
CA LYS A 78 -0.27 4.11 33.27
C LYS A 78 0.54 5.40 32.99
N GLU A 79 1.27 5.45 31.84
CA GLU A 79 1.90 6.68 31.35
C GLU A 79 0.87 7.72 30.83
N GLY A 80 -0.44 7.42 30.87
CA GLY A 80 -1.50 8.32 30.38
C GLY A 80 -1.71 8.29 28.88
N LYS A 81 -1.10 7.33 28.15
CA LYS A 81 -1.15 7.24 26.68
C LYS A 81 -2.44 6.58 26.17
N ARG A 82 -2.87 7.00 24.96
CA ARG A 82 -3.81 6.21 24.15
C ARG A 82 -3.04 5.08 23.47
N VAL A 83 -3.23 3.86 23.98
CA VAL A 83 -2.52 2.67 23.53
C VAL A 83 -3.40 1.86 22.59
N VAL A 84 -2.88 1.46 21.43
CA VAL A 84 -3.51 0.49 20.54
C VAL A 84 -2.75 -0.84 20.60
N ARG A 85 -3.47 -1.91 20.93
CA ARG A 85 -3.00 -3.28 20.77
C ARG A 85 -3.50 -3.81 19.43
N LEU A 86 -2.62 -3.91 18.42
CA LEU A 86 -2.96 -4.28 17.05
C LEU A 86 -2.66 -5.77 16.81
N LYS A 87 -3.68 -6.56 16.49
CA LYS A 87 -3.64 -8.02 16.39
C LYS A 87 -4.03 -8.49 14.99
N GLY A 88 -3.33 -9.44 14.42
CA GLY A 88 -3.74 -10.05 13.15
C GLY A 88 -5.08 -10.78 13.25
N GLY A 89 -5.93 -10.65 12.23
CA GLY A 89 -7.27 -11.21 12.22
C GLY A 89 -8.22 -10.48 13.17
N ASP A 90 -8.92 -11.25 14.01
CA ASP A 90 -9.78 -10.77 15.09
C ASP A 90 -9.10 -10.96 16.46
N CYS A 91 -9.38 -10.05 17.40
CA CYS A 91 -8.74 -10.06 18.71
C CYS A 91 -9.08 -11.29 19.55
N PHE A 92 -10.29 -11.82 19.42
CA PHE A 92 -10.82 -12.90 20.26
C PHE A 92 -10.81 -14.28 19.60
N VAL A 93 -10.76 -14.35 18.28
CA VAL A 93 -10.67 -15.63 17.58
C VAL A 93 -9.24 -16.16 17.61
N PHE A 94 -8.90 -16.94 18.63
CA PHE A 94 -7.57 -17.47 18.95
C PHE A 94 -6.46 -16.40 19.06
N GLY A 95 -6.86 -15.15 19.30
CA GLY A 95 -5.97 -14.01 19.42
C GLY A 95 -5.51 -13.68 20.82
N ARG A 96 -5.96 -14.42 21.86
CA ARG A 96 -5.63 -14.21 23.28
C ARG A 96 -6.03 -12.83 23.82
N GLY A 97 -6.93 -12.11 23.14
CA GLY A 97 -7.38 -10.78 23.57
C GLY A 97 -8.05 -10.80 24.95
N GLY A 98 -8.72 -11.90 25.32
CA GLY A 98 -9.30 -12.07 26.66
C GLY A 98 -8.25 -11.98 27.77
N GLU A 99 -7.12 -12.66 27.63
CA GLU A 99 -6.00 -12.64 28.59
C GLU A 99 -5.38 -11.23 28.73
N GLU A 100 -5.33 -10.46 27.63
CA GLU A 100 -4.87 -9.08 27.64
C GLU A 100 -5.85 -8.17 28.41
N LEU A 101 -7.16 -8.34 28.18
CA LEU A 101 -8.19 -7.56 28.89
C LEU A 101 -8.27 -7.90 30.38
N GLU A 102 -8.13 -9.16 30.75
CA GLU A 102 -8.08 -9.57 32.17
C GLU A 102 -6.94 -8.86 32.90
N ALA A 103 -5.76 -8.76 32.28
CA ALA A 103 -4.63 -8.04 32.85
C ALA A 103 -4.87 -6.54 32.97
N LEU A 104 -5.55 -5.92 32.00
CA LEU A 104 -5.92 -4.50 32.06
C LEU A 104 -6.96 -4.24 33.16
N ALA A 105 -8.02 -5.07 33.24
CA ALA A 105 -9.03 -4.96 34.26
C ALA A 105 -8.45 -5.10 35.68
N ALA A 106 -7.53 -6.05 35.89
CA ALA A 106 -6.86 -6.24 37.17
C ALA A 106 -5.97 -5.05 37.59
N ASN A 107 -5.70 -4.11 36.69
CA ASN A 107 -4.93 -2.90 36.95
C ASN A 107 -5.77 -1.62 36.82
N ASP A 108 -7.10 -1.71 36.81
CA ASP A 108 -8.03 -0.57 36.67
C ASP A 108 -7.74 0.30 35.43
N ILE A 109 -7.34 -0.31 34.31
CA ILE A 109 -7.10 0.37 33.04
C ILE A 109 -8.36 0.30 32.18
N GLU A 110 -8.83 1.46 31.69
CA GLU A 110 -9.93 1.52 30.73
C GLU A 110 -9.54 0.87 29.41
N PHE A 111 -10.42 0.06 28.85
CA PHE A 111 -10.19 -0.58 27.57
C PHE A 111 -11.41 -0.60 26.65
N GLU A 112 -11.15 -0.81 25.37
CA GLU A 112 -12.14 -0.98 24.32
C GLU A 112 -11.67 -2.07 23.36
N VAL A 113 -12.65 -2.79 22.76
CA VAL A 113 -12.37 -3.78 21.71
C VAL A 113 -12.99 -3.35 20.40
N VAL A 114 -12.18 -3.32 19.36
CA VAL A 114 -12.61 -3.15 17.97
C VAL A 114 -12.41 -4.47 17.25
N PRO A 115 -13.49 -5.23 16.97
CA PRO A 115 -13.40 -6.50 16.25
C PRO A 115 -12.71 -6.33 14.90
N GLY A 116 -11.99 -7.36 14.47
CA GLY A 116 -11.42 -7.46 13.14
C GLY A 116 -12.04 -8.60 12.33
N ILE A 117 -11.77 -8.64 11.04
CA ILE A 117 -12.21 -9.74 10.19
C ILE A 117 -11.27 -10.93 10.40
N THR A 118 -11.81 -12.01 10.97
CA THR A 118 -11.03 -13.23 11.21
C THR A 118 -10.58 -13.89 9.88
N SER A 119 -9.35 -14.40 9.85
CA SER A 119 -8.83 -15.17 8.72
C SER A 119 -9.65 -16.43 8.43
N ALA A 120 -10.35 -16.98 9.42
CA ALA A 120 -11.21 -18.16 9.24
C ALA A 120 -12.36 -17.93 8.24
N LEU A 121 -12.81 -16.69 8.07
CA LEU A 121 -13.89 -16.31 7.14
C LEU A 121 -13.33 -15.60 5.89
N ALA A 122 -12.42 -14.65 6.08
CA ALA A 122 -11.92 -13.86 4.97
C ALA A 122 -11.04 -14.66 4.00
N VAL A 123 -10.15 -15.50 4.51
CA VAL A 123 -9.21 -16.25 3.65
C VAL A 123 -9.94 -17.24 2.73
N PRO A 124 -10.92 -18.03 3.19
CA PRO A 124 -11.75 -18.82 2.30
C PRO A 124 -12.50 -17.98 1.26
N ALA A 125 -13.07 -16.82 1.64
CA ALA A 125 -13.76 -15.92 0.71
C ALA A 125 -12.84 -15.43 -0.41
N TYR A 126 -11.60 -15.07 -0.11
CA TYR A 126 -10.57 -14.70 -1.09
C TYR A 126 -10.08 -15.90 -1.93
N ALA A 127 -10.33 -17.10 -1.48
CA ALA A 127 -10.08 -18.33 -2.24
C ALA A 127 -11.28 -18.78 -3.09
N GLY A 128 -12.40 -18.05 -3.08
CA GLY A 128 -13.65 -18.42 -3.73
C GLY A 128 -14.34 -19.60 -3.03
N ILE A 129 -14.19 -19.74 -1.72
CA ILE A 129 -14.80 -20.78 -0.90
C ILE A 129 -15.76 -20.13 0.10
N PRO A 130 -17.07 -20.13 -0.14
CA PRO A 130 -18.05 -19.71 0.84
C PRO A 130 -18.09 -20.73 1.98
N VAL A 131 -17.81 -20.33 3.23
CA VAL A 131 -17.77 -21.27 4.36
C VAL A 131 -19.15 -21.84 4.73
N THR A 132 -20.23 -21.23 4.25
CA THR A 132 -21.61 -21.77 4.28
C THR A 132 -22.24 -21.65 2.90
N HIS A 133 -23.11 -22.59 2.53
CA HIS A 133 -23.84 -22.57 1.27
C HIS A 133 -25.14 -23.36 1.40
N ARG A 134 -26.26 -22.78 0.94
CA ARG A 134 -27.60 -23.36 1.14
C ARG A 134 -27.70 -24.84 0.68
N ASP A 135 -27.05 -25.17 -0.44
CA ASP A 135 -27.13 -26.49 -1.03
C ASP A 135 -26.10 -27.50 -0.47
N PHE A 136 -25.10 -27.02 0.30
CA PHE A 136 -24.02 -27.89 0.79
C PHE A 136 -24.00 -27.99 2.32
N VAL A 137 -23.95 -26.84 3.01
CA VAL A 137 -23.75 -26.83 4.46
C VAL A 137 -24.41 -25.64 5.13
N SER A 138 -24.95 -25.84 6.34
CA SER A 138 -25.59 -24.81 7.17
C SER A 138 -24.75 -24.38 8.38
N SER A 139 -23.56 -24.98 8.57
CA SER A 139 -22.70 -24.69 9.72
C SER A 139 -21.24 -24.56 9.33
N VAL A 140 -20.48 -23.78 10.11
CA VAL A 140 -19.04 -23.66 10.04
C VAL A 140 -18.45 -23.83 11.43
N HIS A 141 -17.38 -24.61 11.53
CA HIS A 141 -16.68 -24.92 12.79
C HIS A 141 -15.24 -24.48 12.66
N ILE A 142 -14.77 -23.65 13.59
CA ILE A 142 -13.43 -23.05 13.54
C ILE A 142 -12.60 -23.63 14.68
N PHE A 143 -11.47 -24.24 14.31
CA PHE A 143 -10.54 -24.89 15.23
C PHE A 143 -9.17 -24.25 15.19
N THR A 144 -8.46 -24.29 16.31
CA THR A 144 -7.01 -24.10 16.31
C THR A 144 -6.32 -25.46 16.30
N ALA A 145 -5.38 -25.64 15.40
CA ALA A 145 -4.55 -26.83 15.37
C ALA A 145 -3.11 -26.53 15.89
N HIS A 146 -3.04 -25.64 16.89
CA HIS A 146 -1.83 -25.32 17.63
C HIS A 146 -2.03 -25.63 19.11
N ALA A 147 -1.15 -26.41 19.70
CA ALA A 147 -1.18 -26.70 21.12
C ALA A 147 -0.41 -25.65 21.94
N ARG A 148 -0.82 -25.44 23.19
CA ARG A 148 -0.01 -24.71 24.16
C ARG A 148 1.31 -25.48 24.39
N ALA A 149 2.41 -24.79 24.59
CA ALA A 149 3.71 -25.41 24.86
C ALA A 149 3.61 -26.51 25.93
N GLY A 150 4.06 -27.71 25.62
CA GLY A 150 4.01 -28.90 26.50
C GLY A 150 2.66 -29.62 26.53
N LYS A 151 1.69 -29.26 25.67
CA LYS A 151 0.41 -29.99 25.56
C LYS A 151 0.25 -30.54 24.13
N GLU A 152 -0.39 -31.71 24.03
CA GLU A 152 -0.77 -32.27 22.73
C GLU A 152 -1.99 -31.55 22.13
N ILE A 153 -2.09 -31.52 20.81
CA ILE A 153 -3.28 -31.07 20.10
C ILE A 153 -4.37 -32.13 20.34
N LYS A 154 -5.47 -31.72 20.93
CA LYS A 154 -6.62 -32.59 21.14
C LYS A 154 -7.80 -32.05 20.32
N ILE A 155 -8.01 -32.62 19.13
CA ILE A 155 -9.21 -32.40 18.32
C ILE A 155 -10.04 -33.68 18.37
N ASP A 156 -11.29 -33.56 18.78
CA ASP A 156 -12.24 -34.66 18.71
C ASP A 156 -12.76 -34.79 17.27
N PHE A 157 -12.02 -35.55 16.45
CA PHE A 157 -12.35 -35.75 15.04
C PHE A 157 -13.67 -36.50 14.84
N GLU A 158 -14.06 -37.40 15.75
CA GLU A 158 -15.35 -38.10 15.66
C GLU A 158 -16.51 -37.12 15.79
N SER A 159 -16.44 -36.22 16.76
CA SER A 159 -17.42 -35.14 16.88
C SER A 159 -17.42 -34.19 15.69
N CYS A 160 -16.25 -33.85 15.14
CA CYS A 160 -16.16 -33.02 13.95
C CYS A 160 -16.89 -33.67 12.76
N VAL A 161 -16.71 -34.98 12.53
CA VAL A 161 -17.34 -35.71 11.44
C VAL A 161 -18.86 -35.81 11.67
N LYS A 162 -19.29 -36.08 12.88
CA LYS A 162 -20.74 -36.19 13.26
C LYS A 162 -21.49 -34.87 13.13
N MET A 163 -20.86 -33.74 13.50
CA MET A 163 -21.46 -32.41 13.35
C MET A 163 -21.68 -32.02 11.89
N GLY A 164 -20.85 -32.52 10.97
CA GLY A 164 -20.89 -32.09 9.59
C GLY A 164 -20.47 -30.64 9.41
N GLY A 165 -20.89 -30.01 8.31
CA GLY A 165 -20.56 -28.60 8.05
C GLY A 165 -19.18 -28.38 7.43
N THR A 166 -18.76 -27.12 7.37
CA THR A 166 -17.42 -26.73 6.94
C THR A 166 -16.49 -26.66 8.12
N LEU A 167 -15.34 -27.33 8.07
CA LEU A 167 -14.32 -27.29 9.10
C LEU A 167 -13.19 -26.35 8.67
N VAL A 168 -12.85 -25.38 9.49
CA VAL A 168 -11.78 -24.41 9.25
C VAL A 168 -10.73 -24.54 10.37
N PHE A 169 -9.48 -24.84 9.98
CA PHE A 169 -8.39 -24.99 10.94
C PHE A 169 -7.40 -23.85 10.77
N LEU A 170 -7.18 -23.11 11.84
CA LEU A 170 -6.17 -22.07 11.95
C LEU A 170 -4.91 -22.63 12.60
N MET A 171 -3.74 -22.07 12.25
CA MET A 171 -2.42 -22.47 12.78
C MET A 171 -2.10 -23.97 12.59
N GLY A 172 -2.72 -24.61 11.58
CA GLY A 172 -2.66 -26.06 11.36
C GLY A 172 -1.65 -26.52 10.31
N THR A 173 -0.88 -25.65 9.67
CA THR A 173 -0.02 -26.01 8.52
C THR A 173 0.98 -27.13 8.87
N ALA A 174 1.64 -27.03 10.01
CA ALA A 174 2.58 -28.05 10.47
C ALA A 174 1.91 -29.38 10.84
N ASN A 175 0.61 -29.37 11.08
CA ASN A 175 -0.20 -30.50 11.53
C ASN A 175 -1.20 -30.98 10.48
N LEU A 176 -0.98 -30.59 9.20
CA LEU A 176 -1.90 -30.93 8.10
C LEU A 176 -2.14 -32.45 7.96
N GLY A 177 -1.08 -33.24 8.10
CA GLY A 177 -1.18 -34.71 8.07
C GLY A 177 -2.04 -35.24 9.23
N TYR A 178 -1.80 -34.76 10.46
CA TYR A 178 -2.58 -35.13 11.64
C TYR A 178 -4.07 -34.80 11.49
N ILE A 179 -4.40 -33.63 10.90
CA ILE A 179 -5.78 -33.22 10.62
C ILE A 179 -6.42 -34.12 9.59
N ALA A 180 -5.75 -34.34 8.45
CA ALA A 180 -6.29 -35.15 7.35
C ALA A 180 -6.47 -36.61 7.77
N ASP A 181 -5.46 -37.23 8.36
CA ASP A 181 -5.51 -38.61 8.83
C ASP A 181 -6.53 -38.79 9.96
N GLY A 182 -6.60 -37.84 10.90
CA GLY A 182 -7.57 -37.85 12.00
C GLY A 182 -9.02 -37.82 11.52
N LEU A 183 -9.35 -36.97 10.54
CA LEU A 183 -10.69 -36.89 9.95
C LEU A 183 -11.05 -38.16 9.18
N ILE A 184 -10.12 -38.72 8.40
CA ILE A 184 -10.31 -39.99 7.65
C ILE A 184 -10.52 -41.15 8.61
N ASN A 185 -9.72 -41.27 9.66
CA ASN A 185 -9.83 -42.34 10.67
C ASN A 185 -11.11 -42.24 11.47
N ALA A 186 -11.65 -41.03 11.66
CA ALA A 186 -12.96 -40.77 12.27
C ALA A 186 -14.15 -41.01 11.35
N GLY A 187 -13.92 -41.46 10.12
CA GLY A 187 -14.96 -41.86 9.17
C GLY A 187 -15.34 -40.80 8.14
N MET A 188 -14.60 -39.69 8.01
CA MET A 188 -14.81 -38.76 6.92
C MET A 188 -14.36 -39.38 5.61
N ARG A 189 -15.14 -39.21 4.54
CA ARG A 189 -14.81 -39.78 3.23
C ARG A 189 -13.45 -39.24 2.72
N ARG A 190 -12.65 -40.12 2.14
CA ARG A 190 -11.28 -39.81 1.68
C ARG A 190 -11.23 -38.79 0.56
N ASP A 191 -12.28 -38.74 -0.27
CA ASP A 191 -12.44 -37.79 -1.39
C ASP A 191 -13.12 -36.46 -0.95
N MET A 192 -13.31 -36.21 0.34
CA MET A 192 -13.86 -34.93 0.85
C MET A 192 -13.00 -33.79 0.34
N PRO A 193 -13.61 -32.80 -0.35
CA PRO A 193 -12.88 -31.63 -0.84
C PRO A 193 -12.24 -30.83 0.30
N CYS A 194 -11.02 -30.36 0.10
CA CYS A 194 -10.32 -29.53 1.04
C CYS A 194 -9.37 -28.55 0.35
N ALA A 195 -8.99 -27.52 1.06
CA ALA A 195 -8.11 -26.46 0.60
C ALA A 195 -7.13 -26.04 1.69
N VAL A 196 -5.88 -25.75 1.28
CA VAL A 196 -4.91 -25.00 2.11
C VAL A 196 -4.65 -23.70 1.42
N ILE A 197 -4.87 -22.57 2.11
CA ILE A 197 -4.74 -21.23 1.54
C ILE A 197 -3.63 -20.50 2.31
N GLU A 198 -2.49 -20.32 1.66
CA GLU A 198 -1.31 -19.63 2.16
C GLU A 198 -1.38 -18.14 1.86
N ASN A 199 -0.99 -17.27 2.81
CA ASN A 199 -0.98 -15.82 2.69
C ASN A 199 -2.32 -15.24 2.19
N GLY A 200 -3.43 -15.77 2.68
CA GLY A 200 -4.76 -15.39 2.24
C GLY A 200 -5.02 -13.91 2.34
N SER A 201 -5.81 -13.37 1.40
CA SER A 201 -6.12 -11.97 1.18
C SER A 201 -4.96 -11.07 0.69
N LEU A 202 -3.75 -11.62 0.57
CA LEU A 202 -2.60 -10.89 0.03
C LEU A 202 -2.36 -11.20 -1.45
N PRO A 203 -1.73 -10.30 -2.23
CA PRO A 203 -1.37 -10.57 -3.63
C PRO A 203 -0.61 -11.88 -3.83
N LYS A 204 0.23 -12.27 -2.89
CA LYS A 204 0.99 -13.53 -2.86
C LYS A 204 0.20 -14.75 -2.39
N GLN A 205 -1.13 -14.65 -2.24
CA GLN A 205 -1.97 -15.80 -1.87
C GLN A 205 -1.78 -16.98 -2.81
N LYS A 206 -1.56 -18.16 -2.22
CA LYS A 206 -1.51 -19.44 -2.93
C LYS A 206 -2.63 -20.36 -2.43
N LYS A 207 -3.20 -21.16 -3.34
CA LYS A 207 -4.24 -22.14 -3.05
C LYS A 207 -3.75 -23.53 -3.42
N TYR A 208 -3.89 -24.45 -2.49
CA TYR A 208 -3.67 -25.88 -2.70
C TYR A 208 -5.01 -26.56 -2.55
N LEU A 209 -5.59 -27.03 -3.66
CA LEU A 209 -6.91 -27.66 -3.72
C LEU A 209 -6.77 -29.17 -3.95
N GLY A 210 -7.56 -29.96 -3.27
CA GLY A 210 -7.57 -31.40 -3.41
C GLY A 210 -8.65 -32.07 -2.56
N CYS A 211 -8.48 -33.35 -2.32
CA CYS A 211 -9.26 -34.09 -1.34
C CYS A 211 -8.38 -34.45 -0.12
N LEU A 212 -9.02 -34.89 0.96
CA LEU A 212 -8.31 -35.24 2.21
C LEU A 212 -7.17 -36.23 1.99
N CYS A 213 -7.33 -37.22 1.10
CA CYS A 213 -6.30 -38.21 0.87
C CYS A 213 -5.06 -37.69 0.12
N GLU A 214 -5.16 -36.54 -0.58
CA GLU A 214 -4.09 -36.00 -1.41
C GLU A 214 -3.51 -34.68 -0.85
N ILE A 215 -4.23 -34.02 0.03
CA ILE A 215 -3.89 -32.63 0.43
C ILE A 215 -2.53 -32.50 1.07
N LYS A 216 -2.10 -33.53 1.80
CA LYS A 216 -0.79 -33.55 2.44
C LYS A 216 0.35 -33.44 1.43
N GLU A 217 0.23 -34.13 0.29
CA GLU A 217 1.22 -34.09 -0.78
C GLU A 217 1.09 -32.80 -1.60
N LYS A 218 -0.14 -32.42 -1.98
CA LYS A 218 -0.42 -31.22 -2.76
C LYS A 218 0.00 -29.94 -2.05
N ALA A 219 -0.15 -29.89 -0.74
CA ALA A 219 0.22 -28.73 0.07
C ALA A 219 1.55 -28.89 0.85
N ALA A 220 2.40 -29.85 0.46
CA ALA A 220 3.69 -30.10 1.13
C ALA A 220 4.60 -28.87 1.19
N CYS A 221 4.48 -27.95 0.20
CA CYS A 221 5.25 -26.72 0.12
C CYS A 221 4.57 -25.52 0.81
N ALA A 222 3.36 -25.68 1.35
CA ALA A 222 2.61 -24.61 1.98
C ALA A 222 3.30 -24.13 3.26
N LYS A 223 3.36 -22.80 3.41
CA LYS A 223 4.01 -22.15 4.56
C LYS A 223 2.98 -21.35 5.38
N SER A 224 3.29 -21.19 6.66
CA SER A 224 2.53 -20.25 7.51
C SER A 224 2.81 -18.79 7.15
N PRO A 225 1.79 -17.91 7.22
CA PRO A 225 0.43 -18.18 7.68
C PRO A 225 -0.44 -18.86 6.62
N ALA A 226 -1.21 -19.88 7.01
CA ALA A 226 -2.17 -20.52 6.14
C ALA A 226 -3.43 -20.96 6.91
N VAL A 227 -4.54 -21.08 6.17
CA VAL A 227 -5.84 -21.57 6.65
C VAL A 227 -6.15 -22.86 5.91
N ILE A 228 -6.59 -23.90 6.67
CA ILE A 228 -7.05 -25.16 6.11
C ILE A 228 -8.57 -25.17 6.17
N VAL A 229 -9.22 -25.53 5.06
CA VAL A 229 -10.68 -25.64 4.94
C VAL A 229 -11.02 -27.05 4.45
N VAL A 230 -11.93 -27.72 5.13
CA VAL A 230 -12.43 -29.07 4.75
C VAL A 230 -13.93 -29.02 4.64
N GLY A 231 -14.48 -29.47 3.53
CA GLY A 231 -15.91 -29.50 3.25
C GLY A 231 -16.25 -29.38 1.78
N GLU A 232 -17.48 -29.75 1.43
CA GLU A 232 -18.01 -29.74 0.05
C GLU A 232 -17.86 -28.37 -0.63
N VAL A 233 -17.94 -27.28 0.13
CA VAL A 233 -17.81 -25.91 -0.38
C VAL A 233 -16.46 -25.63 -1.03
N CYS A 234 -15.41 -26.41 -0.70
CA CYS A 234 -14.09 -26.27 -1.32
C CYS A 234 -14.11 -26.55 -2.82
N ALA A 235 -15.05 -27.39 -3.29
CA ALA A 235 -15.24 -27.67 -4.72
C ALA A 235 -15.68 -26.44 -5.52
N LEU A 236 -16.24 -25.41 -4.87
CA LEU A 236 -16.68 -24.18 -5.50
C LEU A 236 -15.52 -23.23 -5.85
N SER A 237 -14.34 -23.42 -5.26
CA SER A 237 -13.19 -22.50 -5.42
C SER A 237 -12.84 -22.25 -6.89
N GLY A 238 -12.84 -23.28 -7.74
CA GLY A 238 -12.51 -23.11 -9.16
C GLY A 238 -13.51 -22.22 -9.92
N LYS A 239 -14.81 -22.31 -9.56
CA LYS A 239 -15.90 -21.55 -10.18
C LYS A 239 -15.96 -20.11 -9.63
N LEU A 240 -15.74 -19.94 -8.33
CA LEU A 240 -15.91 -18.68 -7.61
C LEU A 240 -14.59 -17.93 -7.37
N ASP A 241 -13.51 -18.31 -8.03
CA ASP A 241 -12.19 -17.68 -7.87
C ASP A 241 -12.15 -16.28 -8.48
N TRP A 242 -12.61 -15.30 -7.73
CA TRP A 242 -12.61 -13.91 -8.16
C TRP A 242 -11.22 -13.26 -7.95
N PHE A 243 -10.56 -13.56 -6.82
CA PHE A 243 -9.29 -12.95 -6.45
C PHE A 243 -8.11 -13.52 -7.25
N GLY A 244 -8.13 -14.82 -7.55
CA GLY A 244 -7.12 -15.47 -8.40
C GLY A 244 -7.20 -15.06 -9.87
N LYS A 245 -8.34 -14.50 -10.31
CA LYS A 245 -8.58 -14.02 -11.68
C LYS A 245 -8.33 -12.53 -11.88
N LEU A 246 -7.84 -11.83 -10.86
CA LEU A 246 -7.47 -10.42 -11.01
C LEU A 246 -6.37 -10.25 -12.06
N PRO A 247 -6.44 -9.19 -12.91
CA PRO A 247 -5.58 -9.05 -14.09
C PRO A 247 -4.08 -9.06 -13.82
N LEU A 248 -3.66 -8.54 -12.66
CA LEU A 248 -2.25 -8.47 -12.26
C LEU A 248 -1.93 -9.45 -11.12
N LYS A 249 -2.74 -10.50 -10.94
CA LYS A 249 -2.46 -11.52 -9.93
C LYS A 249 -1.16 -12.26 -10.23
N GLY A 250 -0.27 -12.30 -9.23
CA GLY A 250 1.06 -12.90 -9.37
C GLY A 250 2.12 -11.95 -9.93
N VAL A 251 1.76 -10.70 -10.24
CA VAL A 251 2.68 -9.65 -10.70
C VAL A 251 3.23 -8.88 -9.51
N THR A 252 4.53 -8.64 -9.50
CA THR A 252 5.19 -7.75 -8.54
C THR A 252 5.63 -6.45 -9.23
N ALA A 253 5.13 -5.32 -8.75
CA ALA A 253 5.41 -4.00 -9.30
C ALA A 253 6.11 -3.10 -8.28
N VAL A 254 7.21 -2.48 -8.69
CA VAL A 254 7.90 -1.44 -7.91
C VAL A 254 7.33 -0.08 -8.29
N VAL A 255 6.91 0.70 -7.28
CA VAL A 255 6.41 2.08 -7.44
C VAL A 255 7.48 3.05 -6.97
N THR A 256 8.06 3.82 -7.92
CA THR A 256 9.19 4.75 -7.66
C THR A 256 8.77 6.17 -7.30
N ARG A 257 7.45 6.45 -7.24
CA ARG A 257 6.92 7.78 -6.90
C ARG A 257 7.23 8.18 -5.45
N PRO A 258 7.36 9.50 -5.17
CA PRO A 258 7.44 10.01 -3.80
C PRO A 258 6.29 9.49 -2.92
N LYS A 259 6.56 9.27 -1.62
CA LYS A 259 5.61 8.66 -0.66
C LYS A 259 4.23 9.32 -0.66
N ASN A 260 4.18 10.66 -0.69
CA ASN A 260 2.93 11.44 -0.69
C ASN A 260 2.08 11.24 -1.96
N ARG A 261 2.62 10.64 -3.02
CA ARG A 261 1.96 10.42 -4.32
C ARG A 261 1.94 8.97 -4.80
N ALA A 262 2.61 8.08 -4.07
CA ALA A 262 2.62 6.66 -4.40
C ALA A 262 1.24 6.02 -4.19
N GLY A 263 0.48 6.46 -3.19
CA GLY A 263 -0.74 5.82 -2.70
C GLY A 263 -1.75 5.49 -3.79
N ALA A 264 -2.13 6.46 -4.63
CA ALA A 264 -3.15 6.22 -5.66
C ALA A 264 -2.74 5.16 -6.71
N LEU A 265 -1.46 5.12 -7.12
CA LEU A 265 -0.95 4.10 -8.03
C LEU A 265 -0.83 2.75 -7.32
N SER A 266 -0.25 2.74 -6.12
CA SER A 266 -0.09 1.55 -5.31
C SER A 266 -1.42 0.87 -4.98
N GLU A 267 -2.44 1.63 -4.56
CA GLU A 267 -3.78 1.12 -4.26
C GLU A 267 -4.45 0.51 -5.50
N LYS A 268 -4.42 1.21 -6.63
CA LYS A 268 -5.02 0.70 -7.87
C LYS A 268 -4.33 -0.57 -8.37
N LEU A 269 -2.99 -0.66 -8.29
CA LEU A 269 -2.25 -1.88 -8.63
C LEU A 269 -2.63 -3.05 -7.70
N LYS A 270 -2.76 -2.79 -6.39
CA LYS A 270 -3.21 -3.80 -5.41
C LYS A 270 -4.64 -4.27 -5.70
N LEU A 271 -5.55 -3.36 -6.05
CA LEU A 271 -6.92 -3.71 -6.45
C LEU A 271 -6.96 -4.62 -7.69
N MET A 272 -5.97 -4.50 -8.60
CA MET A 272 -5.80 -5.39 -9.74
C MET A 272 -5.07 -6.70 -9.40
N GLY A 273 -4.67 -6.91 -8.14
CA GLY A 273 -4.04 -8.14 -7.66
C GLY A 273 -2.51 -8.12 -7.63
N ALA A 274 -1.84 -7.02 -7.98
CA ALA A 274 -0.39 -6.92 -7.95
C ALA A 274 0.17 -6.87 -6.52
N GLU A 275 1.33 -7.48 -6.31
CA GLU A 275 2.20 -7.19 -5.16
C GLU A 275 2.93 -5.87 -5.44
N VAL A 276 2.78 -4.89 -4.54
CA VAL A 276 3.35 -3.55 -4.74
C VAL A 276 4.44 -3.29 -3.72
N LEU A 277 5.62 -2.96 -4.23
CA LEU A 277 6.79 -2.55 -3.46
C LEU A 277 7.00 -1.05 -3.67
N GLU A 278 6.80 -0.25 -2.62
CA GLU A 278 7.08 1.17 -2.69
C GLU A 278 8.57 1.43 -2.49
N CYS A 279 9.18 2.00 -3.51
CA CYS A 279 10.59 2.38 -3.53
C CYS A 279 10.70 3.83 -4.03
N PRO A 280 10.33 4.82 -3.22
CA PRO A 280 10.47 6.20 -3.61
C PRO A 280 11.93 6.50 -3.91
N CYS A 281 12.18 6.99 -5.13
CA CYS A 281 13.54 7.27 -5.61
C CYS A 281 13.89 8.76 -5.54
N ILE A 282 12.88 9.62 -5.36
CA ILE A 282 13.05 11.06 -5.30
C ILE A 282 12.25 11.65 -4.13
N LYS A 283 12.82 12.68 -3.53
CA LYS A 283 12.20 13.49 -2.50
C LYS A 283 12.29 14.96 -2.90
N ALA A 284 11.18 15.67 -2.82
CA ALA A 284 11.18 17.11 -2.92
C ALA A 284 11.56 17.71 -1.57
N VAL A 285 12.61 18.50 -1.56
CA VAL A 285 13.08 19.22 -0.37
C VAL A 285 12.77 20.70 -0.58
N THR A 286 11.99 21.28 0.31
CA THR A 286 11.62 22.69 0.22
C THR A 286 12.84 23.60 0.36
N LEU A 287 12.87 24.66 -0.44
CA LEU A 287 13.80 25.78 -0.32
C LEU A 287 13.15 26.97 0.40
N MET A 288 11.89 26.79 0.85
CA MET A 288 11.10 27.84 1.45
C MET A 288 11.34 27.89 2.96
N ASP A 289 11.65 29.06 3.44
CA ASP A 289 11.63 29.50 4.81
C ASP A 289 10.79 30.79 4.92
N GLU A 290 10.73 31.38 6.08
CA GLU A 290 9.94 32.61 6.30
C GLU A 290 10.43 33.78 5.43
N GLU A 291 11.74 33.96 5.24
CA GLU A 291 12.30 35.06 4.45
C GLU A 291 12.02 34.85 2.96
N ARG A 292 12.29 33.67 2.44
CA ARG A 292 11.98 33.33 1.03
C ARG A 292 10.49 33.39 0.73
N THR A 293 9.63 33.01 1.69
CA THR A 293 8.19 33.12 1.54
C THR A 293 7.75 34.58 1.43
N LYS A 294 8.31 35.47 2.24
CA LYS A 294 8.07 36.93 2.12
C LYS A 294 8.52 37.49 0.79
N LEU A 295 9.70 37.06 0.27
CA LEU A 295 10.18 37.43 -1.05
C LEU A 295 9.21 36.93 -2.16
N LEU A 296 8.78 35.68 -2.11
CA LEU A 296 7.81 35.14 -3.06
C LEU A 296 6.52 35.95 -3.10
N ILE A 297 6.01 36.37 -1.93
CA ILE A 297 4.80 37.21 -1.85
C ILE A 297 5.04 38.60 -2.44
N GLN A 298 6.24 39.15 -2.35
CA GLN A 298 6.60 40.42 -3.00
C GLN A 298 6.66 40.25 -4.52
N GLU A 299 7.26 39.18 -5.01
CA GLU A 299 7.31 38.86 -6.44
C GLU A 299 5.90 38.67 -7.02
N LEU A 300 4.99 37.98 -6.32
CA LEU A 300 3.61 37.81 -6.77
C LEU A 300 2.91 39.15 -7.03
N LYS A 301 3.13 40.17 -6.19
CA LYS A 301 2.54 41.50 -6.38
C LYS A 301 3.07 42.23 -7.60
N GLY A 302 4.24 41.82 -8.08
CA GLY A 302 4.90 42.42 -9.21
C GLY A 302 4.67 41.69 -10.54
N HIS A 303 3.91 40.59 -10.55
CA HIS A 303 3.72 39.74 -11.73
C HIS A 303 2.24 39.53 -12.01
N ASP A 304 1.91 39.45 -13.31
CA ASP A 304 0.52 39.26 -13.78
C ASP A 304 0.14 37.79 -13.87
N TRP A 305 1.15 36.91 -14.02
CA TRP A 305 0.98 35.47 -14.09
C TRP A 305 1.80 34.74 -13.04
N ALA A 306 1.22 33.74 -12.37
CA ALA A 306 1.92 32.74 -11.58
C ALA A 306 1.79 31.37 -12.24
N VAL A 307 2.92 30.77 -12.59
CA VAL A 307 2.99 29.52 -13.37
C VAL A 307 3.48 28.39 -12.51
N PHE A 308 2.65 27.36 -12.36
CA PHE A 308 3.00 26.15 -11.63
C PHE A 308 3.31 25.01 -12.60
N THR A 309 4.52 24.46 -12.51
CA THR A 309 4.98 23.40 -13.39
C THR A 309 4.84 21.99 -12.79
N SER A 310 4.39 21.89 -11.55
CA SER A 310 4.17 20.58 -10.89
C SER A 310 3.16 20.70 -9.76
N PRO A 311 2.41 19.62 -9.45
CA PRO A 311 1.57 19.56 -8.26
C PRO A 311 2.39 19.71 -6.96
N THR A 312 3.66 19.23 -6.91
CA THR A 312 4.55 19.41 -5.75
C THR A 312 4.85 20.89 -5.50
N GLY A 313 5.04 21.65 -6.58
CA GLY A 313 5.20 23.10 -6.50
C GLY A 313 3.98 23.77 -5.86
N VAL A 314 2.77 23.36 -6.25
CA VAL A 314 1.53 23.86 -5.65
C VAL A 314 1.44 23.53 -4.17
N GLU A 315 1.63 22.25 -3.78
CA GLU A 315 1.61 21.81 -2.38
C GLU A 315 2.59 22.61 -1.51
N LEU A 316 3.84 22.74 -1.95
CA LEU A 316 4.88 23.43 -1.20
C LEU A 316 4.66 24.96 -1.14
N PHE A 317 4.10 25.55 -2.19
CA PHE A 317 3.71 26.95 -2.21
C PHE A 317 2.64 27.23 -1.13
N PHE A 318 1.51 26.49 -1.16
CA PHE A 318 0.44 26.71 -0.21
C PHE A 318 0.87 26.41 1.23
N LYS A 319 1.68 25.37 1.44
CA LYS A 319 2.26 25.08 2.76
C LYS A 319 3.12 26.24 3.27
N ALA A 320 4.00 26.77 2.44
CA ALA A 320 4.90 27.86 2.84
C ALA A 320 4.14 29.14 3.20
N ILE A 321 3.11 29.51 2.44
CA ILE A 321 2.30 30.70 2.73
C ILE A 321 1.45 30.50 3.99
N GLU A 322 0.88 29.31 4.20
CA GLU A 322 0.09 28.96 5.40
C GLU A 322 0.95 29.02 6.67
N GLU A 323 2.17 28.49 6.64
CA GLU A 323 3.13 28.56 7.75
C GLU A 323 3.51 29.99 8.10
N CYS A 324 3.42 30.92 7.15
CA CYS A 324 3.61 32.36 7.37
C CYS A 324 2.31 33.14 7.70
N GLY A 325 1.18 32.44 7.89
CA GLY A 325 -0.10 33.04 8.26
C GLY A 325 -0.87 33.66 7.08
N PHE A 326 -0.52 33.32 5.85
CA PHE A 326 -1.23 33.76 4.63
C PHE A 326 -2.09 32.62 4.05
N ASP A 327 -2.98 32.99 3.13
CA ASP A 327 -3.81 32.05 2.38
C ASP A 327 -3.88 32.41 0.89
N ALA A 328 -4.70 31.71 0.13
CA ALA A 328 -4.86 31.88 -1.31
C ALA A 328 -5.17 33.32 -1.76
N ARG A 329 -5.66 34.18 -0.89
CA ARG A 329 -5.98 35.59 -1.21
C ARG A 329 -4.73 36.40 -1.59
N ILE A 330 -3.52 35.93 -1.27
CA ILE A 330 -2.29 36.59 -1.72
C ILE A 330 -2.10 36.57 -3.23
N LEU A 331 -2.76 35.64 -3.93
CA LEU A 331 -2.74 35.57 -5.39
C LEU A 331 -3.53 36.72 -6.02
N GLY A 332 -4.51 37.31 -5.30
CA GLY A 332 -5.28 38.46 -5.75
C GLY A 332 -5.86 38.30 -7.16
N ASP A 333 -5.51 39.22 -8.05
CA ASP A 333 -5.92 39.21 -9.47
C ASP A 333 -4.87 38.53 -10.39
N THR A 334 -3.80 37.92 -9.83
CA THR A 334 -2.77 37.22 -10.59
C THR A 334 -3.37 36.04 -11.35
N LYS A 335 -3.17 35.98 -12.65
CA LYS A 335 -3.60 34.88 -13.52
C LYS A 335 -2.76 33.63 -13.23
N ILE A 336 -3.40 32.48 -13.19
CA ILE A 336 -2.73 31.22 -12.82
C ILE A 336 -2.60 30.29 -14.03
N ALA A 337 -1.38 29.85 -14.30
CA ALA A 337 -1.13 28.83 -15.31
C ALA A 337 -0.61 27.52 -14.69
N ALA A 338 -1.11 26.40 -15.20
CA ALA A 338 -0.73 25.06 -14.77
C ALA A 338 -0.22 24.22 -15.96
N VAL A 339 0.91 23.55 -15.82
CA VAL A 339 1.50 22.75 -16.90
C VAL A 339 0.63 21.59 -17.37
N GLY A 340 -0.31 21.14 -16.55
CA GLY A 340 -1.19 20.03 -16.90
C GLY A 340 -2.26 19.75 -15.87
N SER A 341 -3.13 18.78 -16.19
CA SER A 341 -4.33 18.45 -15.39
C SER A 341 -4.05 18.13 -13.93
N ALA A 342 -2.98 17.41 -13.63
CA ALA A 342 -2.62 17.06 -12.26
C ALA A 342 -2.25 18.30 -11.42
N THR A 343 -1.57 19.29 -12.02
CA THR A 343 -1.23 20.57 -11.38
C THR A 343 -2.47 21.43 -11.19
N ALA A 344 -3.37 21.46 -12.20
CA ALA A 344 -4.63 22.17 -12.12
C ALA A 344 -5.58 21.58 -11.06
N GLU A 345 -5.65 20.26 -10.93
CA GLU A 345 -6.44 19.62 -9.87
C GLU A 345 -5.85 19.87 -8.47
N GLU A 346 -4.52 19.97 -8.34
CA GLU A 346 -3.90 20.34 -7.08
C GLU A 346 -4.26 21.78 -6.66
N LEU A 347 -4.17 22.73 -7.59
CA LEU A 347 -4.61 24.12 -7.37
C LEU A 347 -6.09 24.18 -6.92
N LYS A 348 -6.94 23.36 -7.53
CA LYS A 348 -8.37 23.30 -7.21
C LYS A 348 -8.66 22.84 -5.79
N LYS A 349 -7.82 21.99 -5.18
CA LYS A 349 -7.93 21.62 -3.76
C LYS A 349 -7.77 22.83 -2.83
N HIS A 350 -7.01 23.83 -3.26
CA HIS A 350 -6.83 25.11 -2.56
C HIS A 350 -7.81 26.19 -3.00
N GLY A 351 -8.85 25.82 -3.77
CA GLY A 351 -9.90 26.75 -4.24
C GLY A 351 -9.51 27.58 -5.46
N ILE A 352 -8.36 27.29 -6.10
CA ILE A 352 -7.85 28.04 -7.25
C ILE A 352 -8.12 27.27 -8.55
N ARG A 353 -8.69 27.97 -9.52
CA ARG A 353 -8.87 27.45 -10.88
C ARG A 353 -7.80 28.07 -11.79
N ALA A 354 -7.06 27.22 -12.52
CA ALA A 354 -6.09 27.71 -13.49
C ALA A 354 -6.79 28.40 -14.68
N ASP A 355 -6.30 29.57 -15.06
CA ASP A 355 -6.74 30.36 -16.22
C ASP A 355 -6.18 29.79 -17.52
N LEU A 356 -5.01 29.15 -17.43
CA LEU A 356 -4.36 28.51 -18.56
C LEU A 356 -3.87 27.10 -18.18
N SER A 357 -4.22 26.13 -19.02
CA SER A 357 -3.58 24.80 -19.01
C SER A 357 -3.50 24.34 -20.48
N PRO A 358 -2.29 23.96 -20.96
CA PRO A 358 -2.09 23.63 -22.35
C PRO A 358 -2.81 22.33 -22.73
N LYS A 359 -3.12 22.18 -24.02
CA LYS A 359 -3.73 20.96 -24.55
C LYS A 359 -2.79 19.75 -24.47
N LYS A 360 -1.52 20.00 -24.59
CA LYS A 360 -0.43 19.02 -24.39
C LYS A 360 0.31 19.37 -23.11
N TYR A 361 0.35 18.45 -22.17
CA TYR A 361 0.84 18.68 -20.80
C TYR A 361 2.36 18.61 -20.70
N ASP A 362 3.04 19.60 -21.27
CA ASP A 362 4.49 19.79 -21.17
C ASP A 362 4.84 21.28 -21.08
N GLY A 363 6.08 21.55 -20.67
CA GLY A 363 6.56 22.92 -20.48
C GLY A 363 6.67 23.72 -21.78
N GLU A 364 6.99 23.07 -22.89
CA GLU A 364 7.16 23.72 -24.20
C GLU A 364 5.81 24.23 -24.73
N ASN A 365 4.76 23.40 -24.66
CA ASN A 365 3.43 23.80 -25.08
C ASN A 365 2.83 24.87 -24.15
N LEU A 366 3.08 24.76 -22.81
CA LEU A 366 2.68 25.82 -21.88
C LEU A 366 3.37 27.14 -22.22
N GLY A 367 4.66 27.12 -22.48
CA GLY A 367 5.41 28.32 -22.86
C GLY A 367 4.90 28.97 -24.15
N THR A 368 4.52 28.17 -25.14
CA THR A 368 3.95 28.66 -26.41
C THR A 368 2.58 29.30 -26.17
N GLU A 369 1.65 28.60 -25.50
CA GLU A 369 0.31 29.13 -25.24
C GLU A 369 0.31 30.33 -24.28
N LEU A 370 1.27 30.38 -23.34
CA LEU A 370 1.45 31.52 -22.44
C LEU A 370 1.98 32.74 -23.21
N ALA A 371 2.98 32.56 -24.06
CA ALA A 371 3.54 33.61 -24.90
C ALA A 371 2.51 34.23 -25.86
N GLU A 372 1.56 33.43 -26.36
CA GLU A 372 0.45 33.93 -27.20
C GLU A 372 -0.56 34.82 -26.43
N LYS A 373 -0.64 34.62 -25.10
CA LYS A 373 -1.62 35.33 -24.24
C LYS A 373 -1.03 36.52 -23.50
N THR A 374 0.31 36.58 -23.38
CA THR A 374 1.03 37.68 -22.72
C THR A 374 1.54 38.67 -23.74
N THR A 375 1.19 39.97 -23.62
CA THR A 375 1.69 41.06 -24.47
C THR A 375 2.78 41.89 -23.76
N ASP A 376 2.44 42.46 -22.60
CA ASP A 376 3.34 43.25 -21.74
C ASP A 376 3.29 42.77 -20.28
N GLU A 377 2.78 41.57 -20.07
CA GLU A 377 2.57 40.98 -18.77
C GLU A 377 3.81 40.23 -18.28
N ARG A 378 4.13 40.35 -16.98
CA ARG A 378 5.24 39.66 -16.33
C ARG A 378 4.84 38.31 -15.77
N VAL A 379 5.70 37.33 -15.93
CA VAL A 379 5.45 35.93 -15.58
C VAL A 379 6.33 35.49 -14.44
N LEU A 380 5.75 34.99 -13.34
CA LEU A 380 6.47 34.35 -12.24
C LEU A 380 6.39 32.83 -12.38
N LEU A 381 7.53 32.18 -12.57
CA LEU A 381 7.62 30.71 -12.64
C LEU A 381 7.89 30.16 -11.24
N ILE A 382 6.94 29.40 -10.69
CA ILE A 382 7.04 28.76 -9.37
C ILE A 382 7.29 27.27 -9.58
N ARG A 383 8.55 26.84 -9.43
CA ARG A 383 8.99 25.50 -9.84
C ARG A 383 10.19 24.95 -9.08
N ALA A 384 10.70 23.77 -9.47
CA ALA A 384 11.94 23.21 -8.96
C ALA A 384 13.16 24.00 -9.45
N ASP A 385 14.28 23.90 -8.72
CA ASP A 385 15.57 24.52 -9.07
C ASP A 385 16.16 23.98 -10.38
N LYS A 386 15.96 22.70 -10.66
CA LYS A 386 16.44 22.03 -11.88
C LYS A 386 15.26 21.57 -12.72
N CYS A 387 14.94 22.35 -13.74
CA CYS A 387 13.87 22.09 -14.69
C CYS A 387 14.40 22.06 -16.12
N GLY A 388 13.64 21.43 -17.04
CA GLY A 388 13.90 21.56 -18.48
C GLY A 388 13.69 22.99 -18.96
N THR A 389 14.43 23.39 -20.01
CA THR A 389 14.43 24.76 -20.56
C THR A 389 13.27 25.04 -21.51
N GLY A 390 12.51 24.03 -21.95
CA GLY A 390 11.47 24.20 -22.97
C GLY A 390 10.44 25.30 -22.71
N LEU A 391 10.05 25.52 -21.45
CA LEU A 391 9.17 26.62 -21.07
C LEU A 391 9.86 27.98 -21.22
N THR A 392 11.05 28.11 -20.62
CA THR A 392 11.82 29.37 -20.62
C THR A 392 12.29 29.74 -22.01
N ASP A 393 12.69 28.76 -22.83
CA ASP A 393 13.13 29.01 -24.22
C ASP A 393 11.99 29.63 -25.06
N LYS A 394 10.73 29.19 -24.84
CA LYS A 394 9.58 29.78 -25.54
C LYS A 394 9.28 31.21 -25.08
N LEU A 395 9.36 31.48 -23.77
CA LEU A 395 9.17 32.82 -23.23
C LEU A 395 10.24 33.79 -23.71
N ILE A 396 11.53 33.37 -23.69
CA ILE A 396 12.66 34.15 -24.19
C ILE A 396 12.47 34.48 -25.67
N ASN A 397 12.16 33.47 -26.50
CA ASN A 397 12.00 33.66 -27.95
C ASN A 397 10.80 34.56 -28.27
N ALA A 398 9.82 34.66 -27.41
CA ALA A 398 8.67 35.57 -27.56
C ALA A 398 8.87 36.94 -26.91
N GLY A 399 10.02 37.18 -26.23
CA GLY A 399 10.30 38.44 -25.55
C GLY A 399 9.50 38.68 -24.29
N VAL A 400 8.92 37.64 -23.69
CA VAL A 400 8.15 37.72 -22.46
C VAL A 400 9.07 37.83 -21.25
N GLU A 401 8.86 38.88 -20.42
CA GLU A 401 9.60 39.06 -19.16
C GLU A 401 9.14 38.01 -18.12
N TYR A 402 10.10 37.28 -17.55
CA TYR A 402 9.78 36.32 -16.52
C TYR A 402 10.80 36.31 -15.37
N THR A 403 10.32 35.94 -14.19
CA THR A 403 11.14 35.67 -12.99
C THR A 403 11.05 34.16 -12.68
N ASP A 404 12.19 33.50 -12.51
CA ASP A 404 12.26 32.08 -12.15
C ASP A 404 12.46 31.94 -10.64
N PHE A 405 11.43 31.47 -9.91
CA PHE A 405 11.46 31.35 -8.47
C PHE A 405 11.43 29.85 -8.06
N ALA A 406 12.61 29.32 -7.75
CA ALA A 406 12.76 27.95 -7.27
C ALA A 406 12.25 27.83 -5.83
N ILE A 407 11.26 26.98 -5.59
CA ILE A 407 10.69 26.74 -4.27
C ILE A 407 11.04 25.37 -3.66
N TYR A 408 11.64 24.47 -4.44
CA TYR A 408 12.16 23.20 -3.98
C TYR A 408 13.26 22.67 -4.89
N HIS A 409 14.07 21.76 -4.37
CA HIS A 409 14.94 20.92 -5.17
C HIS A 409 14.57 19.44 -5.01
N THR A 410 15.05 18.63 -5.96
CA THR A 410 14.80 17.20 -5.96
C THR A 410 16.06 16.47 -5.51
N GLU A 411 15.98 15.75 -4.40
CA GLU A 411 17.03 14.83 -3.93
C GLU A 411 16.70 13.40 -4.32
N TYR A 412 17.76 12.60 -4.57
CA TYR A 412 17.60 11.17 -4.75
C TYR A 412 17.45 10.51 -3.39
N GLU A 413 16.43 9.68 -3.25
CA GLU A 413 16.17 8.89 -2.05
C GLU A 413 16.40 7.41 -2.40
N CYS A 414 17.14 6.69 -1.57
CA CYS A 414 17.31 5.24 -1.72
C CYS A 414 16.49 4.56 -0.62
N ALA A 415 15.31 4.09 -0.95
CA ALA A 415 14.44 3.39 -0.01
C ALA A 415 14.42 1.89 -0.32
N GLY A 416 15.11 1.10 0.51
CA GLY A 416 15.05 -0.36 0.49
C GLY A 416 16.03 -1.05 -0.47
N ASN A 417 16.28 -2.34 -0.22
CA ASN A 417 17.13 -3.17 -1.07
C ASN A 417 16.31 -3.87 -2.18
N ILE A 418 15.85 -3.10 -3.16
CA ILE A 418 15.10 -3.63 -4.30
C ILE A 418 16.02 -4.37 -5.29
N THR A 419 17.31 -4.02 -5.34
CA THR A 419 18.30 -4.62 -6.25
C THR A 419 18.36 -6.14 -6.12
N GLU A 420 18.41 -6.69 -4.89
CA GLU A 420 18.42 -8.14 -4.67
C GLU A 420 17.13 -8.81 -5.17
N MET A 421 15.99 -8.17 -4.98
CA MET A 421 14.71 -8.69 -5.48
C MET A 421 14.65 -8.70 -7.01
N ILE A 422 15.15 -7.65 -7.67
CA ILE A 422 15.26 -7.59 -9.12
C ILE A 422 16.18 -8.71 -9.61
N ASN A 423 17.38 -8.81 -9.07
CA ASN A 423 18.39 -9.79 -9.50
C ASN A 423 17.94 -11.24 -9.26
N SER A 424 17.07 -11.48 -8.27
CA SER A 424 16.44 -12.80 -8.04
C SER A 424 15.20 -13.06 -8.91
N GLY A 425 14.83 -12.15 -9.83
CA GLY A 425 13.68 -12.29 -10.71
C GLY A 425 12.32 -12.24 -10.01
N LYS A 426 12.25 -11.52 -8.87
CA LYS A 426 11.01 -11.35 -8.11
C LYS A 426 10.26 -10.05 -8.43
N VAL A 427 10.76 -9.24 -9.34
CA VAL A 427 10.15 -7.98 -9.77
C VAL A 427 9.82 -8.09 -11.27
N ASP A 428 8.57 -7.89 -11.64
CA ASP A 428 8.13 -7.91 -13.03
C ASP A 428 8.14 -6.52 -13.67
N PHE A 429 7.72 -5.51 -12.91
CA PHE A 429 7.62 -4.13 -13.39
C PHE A 429 8.23 -3.12 -12.43
N VAL A 430 8.79 -2.05 -13.02
CA VAL A 430 9.19 -0.83 -12.30
C VAL A 430 8.48 0.35 -12.96
N THR A 431 7.67 1.10 -12.20
CA THR A 431 6.87 2.21 -12.74
C THR A 431 7.64 3.52 -12.67
N PHE A 432 7.70 4.26 -13.78
CA PHE A 432 8.37 5.53 -13.89
C PHE A 432 7.39 6.63 -14.33
N THR A 433 7.23 7.65 -13.50
CA THR A 433 6.31 8.77 -13.76
C THR A 433 7.00 10.07 -14.21
N SER A 434 8.32 10.03 -14.37
CA SER A 434 9.12 11.12 -14.93
C SER A 434 10.52 10.62 -15.30
N ALA A 435 11.23 11.34 -16.17
CA ALA A 435 12.64 11.07 -16.48
C ALA A 435 13.54 11.15 -15.23
N SER A 436 13.23 12.05 -14.29
CA SER A 436 13.97 12.15 -13.03
C SER A 436 13.84 10.90 -12.16
N THR A 437 12.69 10.22 -12.15
CA THR A 437 12.54 8.95 -11.41
C THR A 437 13.34 7.81 -12.05
N VAL A 438 13.51 7.82 -13.38
CA VAL A 438 14.40 6.84 -14.06
C VAL A 438 15.84 7.06 -13.63
N ARG A 439 16.34 8.31 -13.72
CA ARG A 439 17.72 8.65 -13.32
C ARG A 439 17.99 8.32 -11.85
N ALA A 440 17.08 8.69 -10.96
CA ALA A 440 17.20 8.43 -9.54
C ALA A 440 17.21 6.94 -9.23
N PHE A 441 16.32 6.16 -9.87
CA PHE A 441 16.29 4.71 -9.73
C PHE A 441 17.64 4.08 -10.15
N MET A 442 18.16 4.45 -11.31
CA MET A 442 19.44 3.94 -11.81
C MET A 442 20.62 4.34 -10.94
N ALA A 443 20.63 5.57 -10.42
CA ALA A 443 21.68 6.03 -9.49
C ALA A 443 21.68 5.24 -8.17
N SER A 444 20.51 4.84 -7.69
CA SER A 444 20.36 4.10 -6.43
C SER A 444 20.49 2.58 -6.58
N HIS A 445 20.30 2.04 -7.79
CA HIS A 445 20.25 0.61 -8.10
C HIS A 445 21.13 0.28 -9.32
N SER A 446 22.37 0.80 -9.35
CA SER A 446 23.33 0.60 -10.46
C SER A 446 23.64 -0.86 -10.77
N ASP A 447 23.56 -1.73 -9.76
CA ASP A 447 23.86 -3.16 -9.85
C ASP A 447 22.62 -4.03 -10.15
N ALA A 448 21.48 -3.40 -10.49
CA ALA A 448 20.28 -4.13 -10.86
C ALA A 448 20.39 -4.70 -12.27
N ASP A 449 20.00 -5.97 -12.43
CA ASP A 449 19.89 -6.62 -13.74
C ASP A 449 18.67 -6.10 -14.51
N LEU A 450 18.91 -5.18 -15.44
CA LEU A 450 17.87 -4.51 -16.23
C LEU A 450 17.08 -5.46 -17.14
N SER A 451 17.56 -6.67 -17.36
CA SER A 451 16.86 -7.68 -18.17
C SER A 451 15.73 -8.38 -17.38
N ARG A 452 15.71 -8.24 -16.06
CA ARG A 452 14.80 -8.96 -15.15
C ARG A 452 13.46 -8.26 -14.94
N PHE A 453 13.29 -7.03 -15.35
CA PHE A 453 12.04 -6.29 -15.21
C PHE A 453 11.70 -5.49 -16.47
N THR A 454 10.47 -5.02 -16.54
CA THR A 454 10.01 -4.10 -17.58
C THR A 454 9.65 -2.75 -16.95
N GLY A 455 10.24 -1.66 -17.43
CA GLY A 455 9.87 -0.29 -17.04
C GLY A 455 8.49 0.08 -17.58
N VAL A 456 7.65 0.68 -16.76
CA VAL A 456 6.34 1.24 -17.16
C VAL A 456 6.43 2.75 -17.13
N CYS A 457 6.47 3.38 -18.29
CA CYS A 457 6.70 4.80 -18.45
C CYS A 457 5.38 5.55 -18.66
N ILE A 458 5.17 6.65 -17.92
CA ILE A 458 3.94 7.45 -18.02
C ILE A 458 3.78 8.18 -19.35
N GLY A 459 4.86 8.33 -20.13
CA GLY A 459 4.84 9.02 -21.41
C GLY A 459 6.19 8.96 -22.11
N GLU A 460 6.24 9.49 -23.34
CA GLU A 460 7.37 9.37 -24.27
C GLU A 460 8.69 9.95 -23.73
N GLN A 461 8.67 11.08 -23.01
CA GLN A 461 9.88 11.67 -22.42
C GLN A 461 10.51 10.73 -21.36
N THR A 462 9.68 10.11 -20.54
CA THR A 462 10.11 9.11 -19.54
C THR A 462 10.65 7.86 -20.22
N ALA A 463 10.01 7.43 -21.31
CA ALA A 463 10.41 6.29 -22.11
C ALA A 463 11.76 6.51 -22.82
N ALA A 464 12.00 7.72 -23.36
CA ALA A 464 13.27 8.10 -23.96
C ALA A 464 14.43 7.99 -22.94
N GLU A 465 14.19 8.44 -21.70
CA GLU A 465 15.17 8.30 -20.63
C GLU A 465 15.41 6.83 -20.26
N ALA A 466 14.34 6.03 -20.09
CA ALA A 466 14.45 4.60 -19.81
C ALA A 466 15.24 3.85 -20.91
N LYS A 467 14.99 4.21 -22.18
CA LYS A 467 15.72 3.68 -23.34
C LYS A 467 17.21 4.04 -23.29
N SER A 468 17.54 5.29 -22.97
CA SER A 468 18.95 5.74 -22.88
C SER A 468 19.74 5.01 -21.80
N MET A 469 19.03 4.53 -20.74
CA MET A 469 19.59 3.75 -19.63
C MET A 469 19.57 2.23 -19.90
N GLY A 470 19.11 1.77 -21.07
CA GLY A 470 19.07 0.35 -21.44
C GLY A 470 17.93 -0.44 -20.78
N ILE A 471 16.91 0.21 -20.23
CA ILE A 471 15.76 -0.44 -19.61
C ILE A 471 14.77 -0.85 -20.69
N LYS A 472 14.33 -2.13 -20.70
CA LYS A 472 13.18 -2.57 -21.48
C LYS A 472 11.92 -1.90 -20.93
N TYR A 473 11.06 -1.35 -21.79
CA TYR A 473 9.93 -0.55 -21.32
C TYR A 473 8.65 -0.73 -22.14
N ILE A 474 7.53 -0.34 -21.52
CA ILE A 474 6.25 -0.06 -22.15
C ILE A 474 5.85 1.39 -21.83
N VAL A 475 5.09 2.02 -22.71
CA VAL A 475 4.63 3.42 -22.56
C VAL A 475 3.12 3.44 -22.46
N SER A 476 2.58 4.22 -21.54
CA SER A 476 1.14 4.45 -21.47
C SER A 476 0.65 5.37 -22.60
N ASP A 477 -0.55 5.10 -23.11
CA ASP A 477 -1.16 5.88 -24.19
C ASP A 477 -1.48 7.32 -23.76
N LYS A 478 -1.77 7.52 -22.48
CA LYS A 478 -2.02 8.83 -21.86
C LYS A 478 -1.14 8.99 -20.63
N ALA A 479 -0.73 10.23 -20.34
CA ALA A 479 0.11 10.55 -19.18
C ALA A 479 -0.71 10.51 -17.87
N THR A 480 -1.37 9.38 -17.58
CA THR A 480 -2.19 9.16 -16.39
C THR A 480 -1.84 7.83 -15.73
N VAL A 481 -2.09 7.75 -14.42
CA VAL A 481 -1.91 6.53 -13.63
C VAL A 481 -2.78 5.38 -14.18
N ASP A 482 -4.01 5.67 -14.55
CA ASP A 482 -4.94 4.67 -15.08
C ASP A 482 -4.42 4.05 -16.39
N SER A 483 -3.92 4.89 -17.30
CA SER A 483 -3.35 4.40 -18.56
C SER A 483 -2.06 3.59 -18.36
N MET A 484 -1.26 3.90 -17.33
CA MET A 484 -0.10 3.06 -16.96
C MET A 484 -0.55 1.66 -16.54
N ILE A 485 -1.59 1.56 -15.72
CA ILE A 485 -2.13 0.28 -15.24
C ILE A 485 -2.75 -0.50 -16.41
N GLU A 486 -3.52 0.15 -17.27
CA GLU A 486 -4.07 -0.45 -18.50
C GLU A 486 -2.96 -1.05 -19.36
N SER A 487 -1.87 -0.31 -19.57
CA SER A 487 -0.72 -0.80 -20.34
C SER A 487 -0.04 -2.02 -19.69
N MET A 488 0.03 -2.06 -18.35
CA MET A 488 0.54 -3.24 -17.63
C MET A 488 -0.38 -4.44 -17.81
N VAL A 489 -1.70 -4.26 -17.65
CA VAL A 489 -2.71 -5.31 -17.83
C VAL A 489 -2.65 -5.86 -19.26
N ASP A 490 -2.60 -4.99 -20.27
CA ASP A 490 -2.52 -5.40 -21.67
C ASP A 490 -1.23 -6.17 -21.98
N PHE A 491 -0.13 -5.76 -21.39
CA PHE A 491 1.15 -6.47 -21.51
C PHE A 491 1.06 -7.88 -20.92
N VAL A 492 0.55 -8.02 -19.69
CA VAL A 492 0.40 -9.29 -18.99
C VAL A 492 -0.60 -10.22 -19.71
N CYS A 493 -1.69 -9.67 -20.21
CA CYS A 493 -2.71 -10.44 -20.96
C CYS A 493 -2.28 -10.75 -22.41
N GLY A 494 -1.07 -10.41 -22.83
CA GLY A 494 -0.59 -10.64 -24.20
C GLY A 494 -1.29 -9.78 -25.27
N ARG A 495 -2.02 -8.73 -24.88
CA ARG A 495 -2.73 -7.82 -25.78
C ARG A 495 -1.86 -6.70 -26.33
N ASN A 496 -0.70 -6.45 -25.70
CA ASN A 496 0.15 -5.33 -26.06
C ASN A 496 1.19 -5.71 -27.12
N LYS A 497 1.03 -5.17 -28.35
CA LYS A 497 1.98 -5.33 -29.46
C LYS A 497 3.11 -4.28 -29.43
N ARG A 498 3.18 -3.40 -28.41
CA ARG A 498 4.10 -2.25 -28.33
C ARG A 498 5.18 -2.39 -27.26
N SER A 499 5.73 -3.59 -27.04
CA SER A 499 6.99 -3.72 -26.33
C SER A 499 8.15 -3.41 -27.27
N LYS A 500 8.87 -2.36 -27.04
CA LYS A 500 10.10 -1.99 -27.77
C LYS A 500 11.34 -2.21 -26.95
#